data_f0ccabb529ef0dad54283cc95994cc76
#
_entry.id   f0ccabb529ef0dad54283cc95994cc76
#
_cell.length_a   1.000
_cell.length_b   1.000
_cell.length_c   1.000
_cell.angle_alpha   90.00
_cell.angle_beta   90.00
_cell.angle_gamma   90.00
#
_symmetry.space_group_name_H-M   'P 1'
#
loop_
_entity.id
_entity.type
_entity.pdbx_description
1 polymer ?
#
loop_
_entity_poly.entity_id
_entity_poly.type
_entity_poly.pdbx_seq_one_letter_code
_entity_poly.pdbx_strand_id
1 'polypeptide(L)'
;LGDVYKRQTIISLFKYSGVKNKWKALARMGKPPISKKIVSGLSFFKPLGTGSGNGFSIKPDFSTFGFIAVFGSEELAKEFLESESVKQYSNSSTSFSHVLMHTIKSHGEWSKQNPFEASTNFDKTKPIAVITRATIKLKLAYQFWKNVPSVSKSMDNYKDLIFAKGIGEFPLLMQATFSLWASSEAMMNYAYQNPKHSEMVKKTKELKWYSEELFTRFQIFHQVGNLVPNIM
;
A
#
# COMPACT_ATOMS: atom_id res chain seq x y z
N LEU A 1 21.55 -16.36 15.51
CA LEU A 1 20.64 -17.36 14.87
C LEU A 1 19.15 -16.99 14.92
N GLY A 2 18.77 -15.73 15.22
CA GLY A 2 17.38 -15.29 15.44
C GLY A 2 16.73 -14.46 14.30
N ASP A 3 17.36 -14.24 13.16
CA ASP A 3 16.93 -13.24 12.16
C ASP A 3 16.47 -13.81 10.81
N VAL A 4 16.39 -15.13 10.67
CA VAL A 4 16.26 -15.80 9.36
C VAL A 4 14.81 -15.86 8.82
N TYR A 5 13.78 -15.58 9.62
CA TYR A 5 12.38 -15.77 9.23
C TYR A 5 11.49 -14.53 9.41
N LYS A 6 11.97 -13.36 9.01
CA LYS A 6 11.11 -12.16 9.02
C LYS A 6 10.32 -12.08 7.74
N ARG A 7 8.99 -11.92 7.85
CA ARG A 7 8.12 -11.75 6.68
C ARG A 7 8.51 -10.53 5.88
N GLN A 8 8.71 -10.75 4.59
CA GLN A 8 9.03 -9.71 3.63
C GLN A 8 7.78 -9.26 2.90
N THR A 9 7.60 -7.96 2.76
CA THR A 9 6.47 -7.37 2.07
C THR A 9 6.93 -6.76 0.76
N ILE A 10 6.24 -7.10 -0.32
CA ILE A 10 6.40 -6.47 -1.63
C ILE A 10 5.16 -5.63 -1.91
N ILE A 11 5.34 -4.38 -2.33
CA ILE A 11 4.33 -3.64 -3.06
C ILE A 11 4.84 -3.39 -4.47
N SER A 12 4.02 -3.73 -5.46
CA SER A 12 4.33 -3.53 -6.87
C SER A 12 3.26 -2.68 -7.51
N LEU A 13 3.68 -1.66 -8.24
CA LEU A 13 2.80 -0.79 -9.02
C LEU A 13 3.22 -0.82 -10.48
N PHE A 14 2.24 -0.83 -11.40
CA PHE A 14 2.44 -0.90 -12.84
C PHE A 14 1.54 0.12 -13.52
N LYS A 15 2.10 0.92 -14.41
CA LYS A 15 1.37 1.90 -15.22
C LYS A 15 1.16 1.36 -16.62
N TYR A 16 -0.06 1.51 -17.13
CA TYR A 16 -0.46 0.99 -18.44
C TYR A 16 -0.95 2.11 -19.34
N SER A 17 -0.63 2.00 -20.63
CA SER A 17 -1.17 2.84 -21.70
C SER A 17 -2.05 2.03 -22.65
N GLY A 18 -2.93 2.69 -23.36
CA GLY A 18 -3.87 2.06 -24.29
C GLY A 18 -5.01 1.30 -23.60
N VAL A 19 -6.18 1.32 -24.22
CA VAL A 19 -7.42 0.74 -23.67
C VAL A 19 -7.27 -0.77 -23.40
N LYS A 20 -6.70 -1.52 -24.35
CA LYS A 20 -6.51 -2.97 -24.23
C LYS A 20 -5.71 -3.39 -23.01
N ASN A 21 -4.58 -2.69 -22.74
CA ASN A 21 -3.72 -3.02 -21.59
C ASN A 21 -4.36 -2.64 -20.25
N LYS A 22 -5.08 -1.50 -20.21
CA LYS A 22 -5.85 -1.09 -19.02
C LYS A 22 -6.95 -2.08 -18.69
N TRP A 23 -7.68 -2.59 -19.69
CA TRP A 23 -8.69 -3.63 -19.50
C TRP A 23 -8.09 -4.95 -19.01
N LYS A 24 -6.93 -5.36 -19.56
CA LYS A 24 -6.21 -6.55 -19.06
C LYS A 24 -5.79 -6.39 -17.60
N ALA A 25 -5.29 -5.21 -17.25
CA ALA A 25 -4.89 -4.91 -15.86
C ALA A 25 -6.10 -4.93 -14.91
N LEU A 26 -7.23 -4.35 -15.32
CA LEU A 26 -8.48 -4.40 -14.55
C LEU A 26 -9.00 -5.85 -14.38
N ALA A 27 -8.94 -6.68 -15.43
CA ALA A 27 -9.35 -8.07 -15.36
C ALA A 27 -8.52 -8.88 -14.34
N ARG A 28 -7.23 -8.56 -14.18
CA ARG A 28 -6.35 -9.18 -13.16
C ARG A 28 -6.73 -8.81 -11.72
N MET A 29 -7.51 -7.75 -11.50
CA MET A 29 -8.08 -7.48 -10.18
C MET A 29 -9.05 -8.60 -9.74
N GLY A 30 -9.86 -9.12 -10.66
CA GLY A 30 -10.80 -10.20 -10.38
C GLY A 30 -10.18 -11.61 -10.49
N LYS A 31 -9.19 -11.79 -11.38
CA LYS A 31 -8.51 -13.07 -11.61
C LYS A 31 -7.00 -12.86 -11.70
N PRO A 32 -6.32 -12.63 -10.58
CA PRO A 32 -4.88 -12.46 -10.58
C PRO A 32 -4.16 -13.77 -10.95
N PRO A 33 -3.04 -13.72 -11.72
CA PRO A 33 -2.22 -14.89 -12.03
C PRO A 33 -1.36 -15.33 -10.82
N ILE A 34 -1.64 -14.81 -9.66
CA ILE A 34 -0.90 -15.01 -8.41
C ILE A 34 -1.85 -15.58 -7.36
N SER A 35 -1.48 -16.71 -6.78
CA SER A 35 -2.19 -17.29 -5.64
C SER A 35 -1.25 -18.13 -4.78
N LYS A 36 -1.64 -18.42 -3.54
CA LYS A 36 -0.88 -19.31 -2.63
C LYS A 36 -0.68 -20.73 -3.18
N LYS A 37 -1.53 -21.16 -4.12
CA LYS A 37 -1.40 -22.48 -4.77
C LYS A 37 -0.33 -22.50 -5.87
N ILE A 38 -0.05 -21.34 -6.47
CA ILE A 38 0.85 -21.21 -7.62
C ILE A 38 2.23 -20.74 -7.18
N VAL A 39 2.29 -19.88 -6.15
CA VAL A 39 3.51 -19.20 -5.70
C VAL A 39 3.96 -19.76 -4.35
N SER A 40 5.15 -20.38 -4.35
CA SER A 40 5.76 -20.93 -3.12
C SER A 40 6.08 -19.83 -2.13
N GLY A 41 5.86 -20.11 -0.83
CA GLY A 41 6.18 -19.18 0.26
C GLY A 41 5.28 -17.93 0.36
N LEU A 42 4.30 -17.78 -0.51
CA LEU A 42 3.34 -16.67 -0.47
C LEU A 42 2.38 -16.84 0.70
N SER A 43 2.50 -15.99 1.74
CA SER A 43 1.63 -16.01 2.92
C SER A 43 0.39 -15.13 2.78
N PHE A 44 0.52 -14.00 2.07
CA PHE A 44 -0.57 -13.05 1.83
C PHE A 44 -0.44 -12.42 0.44
N PHE A 45 -1.60 -12.16 -0.20
CA PHE A 45 -1.65 -11.49 -1.50
C PHE A 45 -2.96 -10.73 -1.66
N LYS A 46 -2.86 -9.50 -2.21
CA LYS A 46 -4.01 -8.69 -2.64
C LYS A 46 -3.70 -7.97 -3.94
N PRO A 47 -4.55 -8.09 -4.98
CA PRO A 47 -4.50 -7.21 -6.11
C PRO A 47 -4.98 -5.82 -5.71
N LEU A 48 -4.40 -4.77 -6.29
CA LEU A 48 -4.65 -3.39 -5.92
C LEU A 48 -4.97 -2.55 -7.16
N GLY A 49 -6.13 -1.92 -7.16
CA GLY A 49 -6.40 -0.75 -7.99
C GLY A 49 -5.82 0.50 -7.34
N THR A 50 -5.76 1.61 -8.07
CA THR A 50 -5.27 2.88 -7.52
C THR A 50 -6.28 4.01 -7.68
N GLY A 51 -6.18 5.00 -6.79
CA GLY A 51 -6.90 6.28 -6.87
C GLY A 51 -6.12 7.32 -7.67
N SER A 52 -6.81 8.32 -8.20
CA SER A 52 -6.18 9.49 -8.83
C SER A 52 -5.62 10.43 -7.75
N GLY A 53 -4.45 11.04 -8.02
CA GLY A 53 -3.80 11.96 -7.06
C GLY A 53 -3.07 11.24 -5.92
N ASN A 54 -2.73 12.02 -4.90
CA ASN A 54 -1.98 11.58 -3.73
C ASN A 54 -2.97 11.24 -2.58
N GLY A 55 -2.89 10.02 -2.05
CA GLY A 55 -3.75 9.57 -0.94
C GLY A 55 -5.11 9.01 -1.37
N PHE A 56 -6.11 9.13 -0.48
CA PHE A 56 -7.47 8.65 -0.77
C PHE A 56 -8.13 9.50 -1.86
N SER A 57 -8.72 8.85 -2.85
CA SER A 57 -9.46 9.50 -3.92
C SER A 57 -10.73 8.73 -4.27
N ILE A 58 -11.84 9.46 -4.46
CA ILE A 58 -13.08 8.89 -4.99
C ILE A 58 -12.90 8.48 -6.46
N LYS A 59 -12.04 9.22 -7.19
CA LYS A 59 -11.80 8.95 -8.61
C LYS A 59 -10.77 7.85 -8.77
N PRO A 60 -11.09 6.72 -9.42
CA PRO A 60 -10.11 5.68 -9.72
C PRO A 60 -9.11 6.13 -10.79
N ASP A 61 -7.90 5.60 -10.71
CA ASP A 61 -6.89 5.72 -11.77
C ASP A 61 -6.82 4.39 -12.54
N PHE A 62 -7.52 4.32 -13.66
CA PHE A 62 -7.52 3.14 -14.52
C PHE A 62 -6.23 2.96 -15.34
N SER A 63 -5.23 3.79 -15.13
CA SER A 63 -3.92 3.61 -15.76
C SER A 63 -2.91 2.90 -14.86
N THR A 64 -3.15 2.82 -13.55
CA THR A 64 -2.20 2.27 -12.60
C THR A 64 -2.86 1.19 -11.76
N PHE A 65 -2.22 0.02 -11.69
CA PHE A 65 -2.65 -1.14 -10.89
C PHE A 65 -1.44 -1.75 -10.22
N GLY A 66 -1.68 -2.61 -9.24
CA GLY A 66 -0.59 -3.28 -8.56
C GLY A 66 -1.03 -4.45 -7.72
N PHE A 67 -0.16 -4.84 -6.82
CA PHE A 67 -0.45 -5.84 -5.80
C PHE A 67 0.42 -5.63 -4.57
N ILE A 68 -0.02 -6.20 -3.45
CA ILE A 68 0.80 -6.44 -2.27
C ILE A 68 0.92 -7.93 -2.05
N ALA A 69 2.14 -8.37 -1.71
CA ALA A 69 2.46 -9.77 -1.44
C ALA A 69 3.37 -9.87 -0.21
N VAL A 70 3.21 -10.93 0.60
CA VAL A 70 4.02 -11.17 1.78
C VAL A 70 4.61 -12.58 1.73
N PHE A 71 5.90 -12.67 1.98
CA PHE A 71 6.70 -13.90 1.92
C PHE A 71 7.38 -14.18 3.26
N GLY A 72 7.74 -15.45 3.49
CA GLY A 72 8.45 -15.87 4.68
C GLY A 72 9.94 -15.51 4.70
N SER A 73 10.55 -15.22 3.53
CA SER A 73 11.95 -14.83 3.44
C SER A 73 12.21 -13.83 2.30
N GLU A 74 13.38 -13.20 2.33
CA GLU A 74 13.82 -12.25 1.31
C GLU A 74 14.12 -12.95 -0.03
N GLU A 75 14.68 -14.15 0.04
CA GLU A 75 15.01 -14.96 -1.13
C GLU A 75 13.74 -15.27 -1.93
N LEU A 76 12.69 -15.78 -1.25
CA LEU A 76 11.40 -16.09 -1.87
C LEU A 76 10.73 -14.83 -2.44
N ALA A 77 10.88 -13.70 -1.76
CA ALA A 77 10.35 -12.42 -2.26
C ALA A 77 11.07 -11.96 -3.53
N LYS A 78 12.39 -12.08 -3.61
CA LYS A 78 13.20 -11.73 -4.79
C LYS A 78 12.92 -12.70 -5.95
N GLU A 79 12.91 -14.01 -5.69
CA GLU A 79 12.57 -15.04 -6.69
C GLU A 79 11.18 -14.80 -7.29
N PHE A 80 10.22 -14.45 -6.46
CA PHE A 80 8.88 -14.13 -6.93
C PHE A 80 8.86 -12.95 -7.92
N LEU A 81 9.66 -11.91 -7.72
CA LEU A 81 9.71 -10.76 -8.64
C LEU A 81 10.20 -11.15 -10.04
N GLU A 82 11.04 -12.18 -10.15
CA GLU A 82 11.53 -12.71 -11.42
C GLU A 82 10.58 -13.75 -12.06
N SER A 83 9.49 -14.08 -11.38
CA SER A 83 8.54 -15.12 -11.84
C SER A 83 7.73 -14.68 -13.05
N GLU A 84 7.27 -15.68 -13.84
CA GLU A 84 6.34 -15.45 -14.96
C GLU A 84 5.03 -14.78 -14.52
N SER A 85 4.59 -15.02 -13.28
CA SER A 85 3.41 -14.37 -12.73
C SER A 85 3.58 -12.86 -12.64
N VAL A 86 4.75 -12.36 -12.24
CA VAL A 86 5.06 -10.91 -12.17
C VAL A 86 5.33 -10.36 -13.56
N LYS A 87 6.04 -11.09 -14.43
CA LYS A 87 6.28 -10.71 -15.83
C LYS A 87 4.99 -10.46 -16.61
N GLN A 88 3.90 -11.17 -16.31
CA GLN A 88 2.60 -10.90 -16.90
C GLN A 88 2.07 -9.49 -16.60
N TYR A 89 2.42 -8.89 -15.45
CA TYR A 89 2.08 -7.50 -15.15
C TYR A 89 3.02 -6.52 -15.85
N SER A 90 4.33 -6.77 -15.81
CA SER A 90 5.35 -5.84 -16.33
C SER A 90 5.37 -5.80 -17.87
N ASN A 91 5.21 -6.92 -18.59
CA ASN A 91 5.32 -6.99 -20.05
C ASN A 91 4.35 -6.08 -20.83
N SER A 92 3.23 -5.67 -20.23
CA SER A 92 2.26 -4.77 -20.85
C SER A 92 2.22 -3.39 -20.20
N SER A 93 3.08 -3.15 -19.21
CA SER A 93 3.20 -1.86 -18.53
C SER A 93 4.18 -0.93 -19.25
N THR A 94 3.98 0.38 -19.11
CA THR A 94 4.90 1.42 -19.61
C THR A 94 5.94 1.83 -18.58
N SER A 95 5.64 1.61 -17.30
CA SER A 95 6.55 1.79 -16.18
C SER A 95 6.06 0.97 -14.99
N PHE A 96 6.97 0.63 -14.11
CA PHE A 96 6.66 -0.11 -12.90
C PHE A 96 7.57 0.28 -11.74
N SER A 97 7.20 -0.13 -10.55
CA SER A 97 8.09 -0.17 -9.39
C SER A 97 7.76 -1.36 -8.50
N HIS A 98 8.80 -1.98 -7.98
CA HIS A 98 8.76 -2.97 -6.91
C HIS A 98 9.45 -2.38 -5.69
N VAL A 99 8.78 -2.39 -4.55
CA VAL A 99 9.32 -1.92 -3.27
C VAL A 99 9.28 -3.08 -2.29
N LEU A 100 10.45 -3.52 -1.85
CA LEU A 100 10.62 -4.60 -0.87
C LEU A 100 10.87 -4.00 0.50
N MET A 101 10.13 -4.48 1.47
CA MET A 101 10.05 -3.88 2.79
C MET A 101 9.98 -4.95 3.88
N HIS A 102 10.58 -4.67 5.05
CA HIS A 102 10.27 -5.40 6.27
C HIS A 102 9.48 -4.52 7.24
N THR A 103 8.63 -5.16 8.03
CA THR A 103 7.71 -4.46 8.92
C THR A 103 8.44 -3.95 10.15
N ILE A 104 8.29 -2.66 10.47
CA ILE A 104 8.76 -2.06 11.73
C ILE A 104 7.72 -2.22 12.82
N LYS A 105 6.46 -1.91 12.50
CA LYS A 105 5.33 -1.97 13.42
C LYS A 105 4.04 -2.18 12.64
N SER A 106 3.19 -3.05 13.14
CA SER A 106 1.85 -3.27 12.57
C SER A 106 0.82 -3.44 13.67
N HIS A 107 -0.39 -2.92 13.44
CA HIS A 107 -1.56 -3.19 14.25
C HIS A 107 -2.83 -3.14 13.38
N GLY A 108 -3.87 -3.82 13.85
CA GLY A 108 -5.10 -3.98 13.10
C GLY A 108 -5.08 -5.18 12.17
N GLU A 109 -6.04 -5.22 11.25
CA GLU A 109 -6.28 -6.39 10.42
C GLU A 109 -6.49 -6.03 8.93
N TRP A 110 -6.16 -7.00 8.08
CA TRP A 110 -6.46 -7.01 6.65
C TRP A 110 -7.05 -8.35 6.26
N SER A 111 -8.35 -8.40 5.99
CA SER A 111 -9.12 -9.64 5.78
C SER A 111 -9.05 -10.57 7.00
N LYS A 112 -9.36 -10.04 8.19
CA LYS A 112 -9.43 -10.74 9.49
C LYS A 112 -8.10 -11.36 9.95
N GLN A 113 -6.97 -10.85 9.46
CA GLN A 113 -5.63 -11.26 9.89
C GLN A 113 -4.67 -10.07 9.82
N ASN A 114 -3.61 -10.09 10.61
CA ASN A 114 -2.48 -9.20 10.41
C ASN A 114 -1.39 -9.98 9.64
N PRO A 115 -1.16 -9.69 8.35
CA PRO A 115 -0.18 -10.44 7.56
C PRO A 115 1.27 -10.02 7.85
N PHE A 116 1.48 -8.95 8.61
CA PHE A 116 2.78 -8.31 8.81
C PHE A 116 3.35 -8.63 10.18
N GLU A 117 4.53 -9.23 10.21
CA GLU A 117 5.29 -9.49 11.44
C GLU A 117 6.34 -8.41 11.64
N ALA A 118 6.33 -7.77 12.82
CA ALA A 118 7.25 -6.70 13.15
C ALA A 118 8.68 -7.23 13.35
N SER A 119 9.65 -6.51 12.77
CA SER A 119 11.08 -6.67 13.03
C SER A 119 11.52 -5.72 14.14
N THR A 120 12.38 -6.18 15.02
CA THR A 120 13.00 -5.32 16.05
C THR A 120 14.21 -4.55 15.53
N ASN A 121 14.79 -4.99 14.40
CA ASN A 121 15.99 -4.40 13.82
C ASN A 121 15.60 -3.48 12.66
N PHE A 122 15.61 -2.14 12.89
CA PHE A 122 15.40 -1.14 11.86
C PHE A 122 16.20 0.14 12.18
N ASP A 123 16.57 0.85 11.13
CA ASP A 123 17.32 2.10 11.23
C ASP A 123 16.35 3.29 11.27
N LYS A 124 16.30 4.00 12.38
CA LYS A 124 15.39 5.15 12.60
C LYS A 124 15.70 6.35 11.71
N THR A 125 16.90 6.43 11.15
CA THR A 125 17.36 7.56 10.32
C THR A 125 16.94 7.44 8.87
N LYS A 126 16.56 6.22 8.44
CA LYS A 126 16.17 5.94 7.06
C LYS A 126 14.71 6.30 6.77
N PRO A 127 14.39 6.61 5.51
CA PRO A 127 13.02 6.76 5.06
C PRO A 127 12.18 5.51 5.36
N ILE A 128 10.89 5.74 5.58
CA ILE A 128 9.92 4.69 5.87
C ILE A 128 8.76 4.68 4.87
N ALA A 129 8.21 3.51 4.67
CA ALA A 129 6.93 3.34 4.01
C ALA A 129 5.81 3.11 5.04
N VAL A 130 4.61 3.56 4.71
CA VAL A 130 3.43 3.39 5.55
C VAL A 130 2.26 2.90 4.70
N ILE A 131 1.55 1.90 5.21
CA ILE A 131 0.24 1.50 4.71
C ILE A 131 -0.79 1.79 5.79
N THR A 132 -1.75 2.63 5.44
CA THR A 132 -2.96 2.86 6.24
C THR A 132 -4.14 2.31 5.46
N ARG A 133 -4.85 1.34 6.01
CA ARG A 133 -5.97 0.67 5.32
C ARG A 133 -7.22 0.69 6.18
N ALA A 134 -8.37 0.84 5.51
CA ALA A 134 -9.66 0.75 6.16
C ALA A 134 -10.70 0.06 5.26
N THR A 135 -11.57 -0.74 5.87
CA THR A 135 -12.83 -1.17 5.28
C THR A 135 -13.95 -0.30 5.82
N ILE A 136 -14.50 0.53 4.95
CA ILE A 136 -15.53 1.51 5.30
C ILE A 136 -16.88 0.80 5.36
N LYS A 137 -17.65 1.03 6.42
CA LYS A 137 -19.01 0.52 6.53
C LYS A 137 -19.88 1.16 5.45
N LEU A 138 -20.57 0.34 4.64
CA LEU A 138 -21.36 0.80 3.50
C LEU A 138 -22.35 1.91 3.89
N LYS A 139 -23.03 1.76 5.01
CA LYS A 139 -24.01 2.75 5.54
C LYS A 139 -23.38 4.11 5.84
N LEU A 140 -22.08 4.18 6.08
CA LEU A 140 -21.34 5.39 6.45
C LEU A 140 -20.42 5.89 5.34
N ALA A 141 -20.37 5.21 4.19
CA ALA A 141 -19.47 5.53 3.09
C ALA A 141 -19.65 6.98 2.58
N TYR A 142 -20.89 7.45 2.41
CA TYR A 142 -21.14 8.83 1.99
C TYR A 142 -20.57 9.85 2.98
N GLN A 143 -20.80 9.63 4.28
CA GLN A 143 -20.30 10.52 5.33
C GLN A 143 -18.78 10.54 5.40
N PHE A 144 -18.13 9.38 5.25
CA PHE A 144 -16.67 9.26 5.16
C PHE A 144 -16.13 10.08 3.98
N TRP A 145 -16.62 9.80 2.77
CA TRP A 145 -16.11 10.40 1.54
C TRP A 145 -16.32 11.91 1.46
N LYS A 146 -17.33 12.46 2.11
CA LYS A 146 -17.55 13.92 2.23
C LYS A 146 -16.38 14.62 2.93
N ASN A 147 -15.69 13.94 3.86
CA ASN A 147 -14.60 14.50 4.65
C ASN A 147 -13.20 14.27 4.03
N VAL A 148 -13.03 13.28 3.17
CA VAL A 148 -11.73 12.88 2.58
C VAL A 148 -11.02 14.00 1.82
N PRO A 149 -11.68 14.83 0.96
CA PRO A 149 -10.96 15.81 0.14
C PRO A 149 -10.13 16.82 0.95
N SER A 150 -10.58 17.20 2.14
CA SER A 150 -9.87 18.15 2.99
C SER A 150 -8.56 17.57 3.56
N VAL A 151 -8.56 16.27 3.86
CA VAL A 151 -7.38 15.55 4.39
C VAL A 151 -6.39 15.24 3.26
N SER A 152 -6.88 14.76 2.11
CA SER A 152 -6.01 14.50 0.95
C SER A 152 -5.23 15.75 0.54
N LYS A 153 -5.90 16.91 0.45
CA LYS A 153 -5.23 18.19 0.16
C LYS A 153 -4.17 18.58 1.19
N SER A 154 -4.30 18.16 2.45
CA SER A 154 -3.30 18.47 3.49
C SER A 154 -2.01 17.67 3.32
N MET A 155 -2.04 16.60 2.52
CA MET A 155 -0.85 15.81 2.17
C MET A 155 -0.07 16.41 0.99
N ASP A 156 -0.74 17.10 0.05
CA ASP A 156 -0.15 17.48 -1.24
C ASP A 156 1.12 18.37 -1.13
N ASN A 157 1.24 19.14 -0.06
CA ASN A 157 2.37 20.07 0.15
C ASN A 157 3.15 19.77 1.44
N TYR A 158 3.04 18.56 1.98
CA TYR A 158 3.79 18.22 3.19
C TYR A 158 5.23 17.91 2.83
N LYS A 159 6.16 18.75 3.34
CA LYS A 159 7.59 18.79 2.95
C LYS A 159 8.30 17.44 2.99
N ASP A 160 7.97 16.63 4.00
CA ASP A 160 8.67 15.38 4.28
C ASP A 160 7.91 14.13 3.76
N LEU A 161 6.80 14.35 3.03
CA LEU A 161 6.11 13.32 2.27
C LEU A 161 6.76 13.19 0.89
N ILE A 162 7.42 12.07 0.64
CA ILE A 162 8.13 11.82 -0.62
C ILE A 162 7.18 11.33 -1.70
N PHE A 163 6.22 10.46 -1.32
CA PHE A 163 5.26 9.86 -2.24
C PHE A 163 4.00 9.43 -1.49
N ALA A 164 2.86 9.55 -2.13
CA ALA A 164 1.63 8.94 -1.65
C ALA A 164 0.76 8.48 -2.82
N LYS A 165 0.12 7.32 -2.68
CA LYS A 165 -0.83 6.79 -3.66
C LYS A 165 -1.97 6.10 -2.92
N GLY A 166 -3.20 6.47 -3.27
CA GLY A 166 -4.38 5.70 -2.88
C GLY A 166 -4.37 4.35 -3.60
N ILE A 167 -4.57 3.29 -2.84
CA ILE A 167 -4.64 1.92 -3.33
C ILE A 167 -5.87 1.24 -2.73
N GLY A 168 -6.38 0.16 -3.33
CA GLY A 168 -7.53 -0.54 -2.77
C GLY A 168 -7.93 -1.79 -3.52
N GLU A 169 -8.62 -2.68 -2.82
CA GLU A 169 -9.15 -3.92 -3.38
C GLU A 169 -10.53 -3.70 -4.04
N PHE A 170 -11.34 -2.86 -3.42
CA PHE A 170 -12.67 -2.54 -3.90
C PHE A 170 -12.94 -1.03 -3.80
N PRO A 171 -13.38 -0.41 -4.92
CA PRO A 171 -13.63 1.03 -4.94
C PRO A 171 -14.56 1.48 -3.81
N LEU A 172 -14.28 2.63 -3.24
CA LEU A 172 -15.07 3.31 -2.20
C LEU A 172 -15.17 2.61 -0.84
N LEU A 173 -14.96 1.31 -0.73
CA LEU A 173 -15.15 0.56 0.52
C LEU A 173 -13.86 0.00 1.11
N MET A 174 -13.00 -0.61 0.30
CA MET A 174 -11.73 -1.21 0.78
C MET A 174 -10.57 -0.35 0.29
N GLN A 175 -10.22 0.64 1.08
CA GLN A 175 -9.26 1.68 0.72
C GLN A 175 -8.02 1.60 1.58
N ALA A 176 -6.89 1.91 0.97
CA ALA A 176 -5.63 2.10 1.66
C ALA A 176 -4.85 3.28 1.04
N THR A 177 -3.88 3.77 1.77
CA THR A 177 -2.84 4.67 1.25
C THR A 177 -1.49 4.01 1.44
N PHE A 178 -0.71 3.95 0.40
CA PHE A 178 0.71 3.67 0.45
C PHE A 178 1.47 4.99 0.36
N SER A 179 2.31 5.28 1.34
CA SER A 179 3.05 6.54 1.42
C SER A 179 4.49 6.34 1.85
N LEU A 180 5.38 7.17 1.32
CA LEU A 180 6.81 7.21 1.63
C LEU A 180 7.13 8.51 2.36
N TRP A 181 7.86 8.42 3.45
CA TRP A 181 8.20 9.52 4.35
C TRP A 181 9.70 9.60 4.55
N ALA A 182 10.24 10.81 4.64
CA ALA A 182 11.65 11.05 4.89
C ALA A 182 12.16 10.40 6.19
N SER A 183 11.29 10.30 7.20
CA SER A 183 11.62 9.62 8.47
C SER A 183 10.35 9.19 9.22
N SER A 184 10.52 8.34 10.24
CA SER A 184 9.45 8.03 11.18
C SER A 184 8.93 9.25 11.92
N GLU A 185 9.81 10.20 12.24
CA GLU A 185 9.45 11.44 12.93
C GLU A 185 8.57 12.33 12.05
N ALA A 186 8.95 12.53 10.79
CA ALA A 186 8.17 13.30 9.82
C ALA A 186 6.75 12.75 9.68
N MET A 187 6.60 11.44 9.57
CA MET A 187 5.29 10.79 9.53
C MET A 187 4.49 11.00 10.83
N MET A 188 5.13 10.88 11.98
CA MET A 188 4.47 11.10 13.27
C MET A 188 4.02 12.56 13.44
N ASN A 189 4.85 13.51 13.05
CA ASN A 189 4.50 14.93 13.05
C ASN A 189 3.27 15.20 12.17
N TYR A 190 3.22 14.64 10.96
CA TYR A 190 2.03 14.72 10.13
C TYR A 190 0.80 14.08 10.81
N ALA A 191 0.94 12.87 11.31
CA ALA A 191 -0.17 12.11 11.88
C ALA A 191 -0.81 12.78 13.11
N TYR A 192 -0.01 13.40 13.98
CA TYR A 192 -0.46 13.94 15.26
C TYR A 192 -0.54 15.46 15.33
N GLN A 193 0.29 16.18 14.55
CA GLN A 193 0.34 17.64 14.60
C GLN A 193 -0.44 18.32 13.46
N ASN A 194 -0.79 17.60 12.37
CA ASN A 194 -1.64 18.16 11.31
C ASN A 194 -3.09 18.24 11.81
N PRO A 195 -3.67 19.48 11.96
CA PRO A 195 -5.00 19.63 12.54
C PRO A 195 -6.10 18.89 11.77
N LYS A 196 -6.03 18.90 10.42
CA LYS A 196 -7.03 18.23 9.58
C LYS A 196 -6.96 16.71 9.70
N HIS A 197 -5.74 16.16 9.81
CA HIS A 197 -5.55 14.73 9.97
C HIS A 197 -5.98 14.27 11.37
N SER A 198 -5.58 14.99 12.42
CA SER A 198 -5.93 14.65 13.81
C SER A 198 -7.44 14.75 14.06
N GLU A 199 -8.11 15.76 13.49
CA GLU A 199 -9.58 15.87 13.53
C GLU A 199 -10.25 14.67 12.85
N MET A 200 -9.72 14.24 11.68
CA MET A 200 -10.25 13.07 10.98
C MET A 200 -10.08 11.78 11.78
N VAL A 201 -8.92 11.58 12.40
CA VAL A 201 -8.69 10.43 13.29
C VAL A 201 -9.68 10.40 14.45
N LYS A 202 -9.95 11.58 15.07
CA LYS A 202 -10.95 11.71 16.13
C LYS A 202 -12.35 11.35 15.62
N LYS A 203 -12.79 11.95 14.52
CA LYS A 203 -14.10 11.64 13.88
C LYS A 203 -14.24 10.16 13.53
N THR A 204 -13.18 9.53 13.02
CA THR A 204 -13.18 8.10 12.69
C THR A 204 -13.48 7.23 13.91
N LYS A 205 -12.87 7.55 15.05
CA LYS A 205 -13.10 6.83 16.31
C LYS A 205 -14.51 7.06 16.86
N GLU A 206 -14.99 8.31 16.86
CA GLU A 206 -16.31 8.67 17.35
C GLU A 206 -17.44 8.07 16.53
N LEU A 207 -17.33 8.16 15.20
CA LEU A 207 -18.37 7.74 14.26
C LEU A 207 -18.25 6.27 13.84
N LYS A 208 -17.14 5.60 14.25
CA LYS A 208 -16.90 4.17 13.97
C LYS A 208 -17.10 3.80 12.50
N TRP A 209 -16.54 4.61 11.58
CA TRP A 209 -16.68 4.46 10.13
C TRP A 209 -16.18 3.13 9.60
N TYR A 210 -15.19 2.53 10.27
CA TYR A 210 -14.52 1.32 9.79
C TYR A 210 -15.12 0.07 10.41
N SER A 211 -15.21 -0.99 9.62
CA SER A 211 -15.44 -2.36 10.09
C SER A 211 -14.13 -3.11 10.31
N GLU A 212 -13.06 -2.67 9.63
CA GLU A 212 -11.72 -3.22 9.76
C GLU A 212 -10.72 -2.12 9.44
N GLU A 213 -9.61 -2.05 10.16
CA GLU A 213 -8.53 -1.10 9.92
C GLU A 213 -7.17 -1.75 10.14
N LEU A 214 -6.16 -1.22 9.46
CA LEU A 214 -4.78 -1.63 9.63
C LEU A 214 -3.87 -0.43 9.42
N PHE A 215 -2.86 -0.34 10.27
CA PHE A 215 -1.76 0.61 10.15
C PHE A 215 -0.44 -0.11 10.27
N THR A 216 0.43 0.01 9.27
CA THR A 216 1.72 -0.64 9.24
C THR A 216 2.82 0.29 8.76
N ARG A 217 3.94 0.30 9.46
CA ARG A 217 5.18 0.98 9.07
C ARG A 217 6.19 -0.04 8.61
N PHE A 218 6.91 0.31 7.56
CA PHE A 218 7.93 -0.52 6.95
C PHE A 218 9.22 0.24 6.77
N GLN A 219 10.34 -0.47 6.82
CA GLN A 219 11.61 -0.02 6.29
C GLN A 219 11.84 -0.64 4.92
N ILE A 220 12.18 0.19 3.95
CA ILE A 220 12.52 -0.26 2.61
C ILE A 220 13.98 -0.75 2.62
N PHE A 221 14.25 -1.88 1.99
CA PHE A 221 15.60 -2.42 1.86
C PHE A 221 15.98 -2.71 0.40
N HIS A 222 15.01 -2.72 -0.52
CA HIS A 222 15.27 -2.86 -1.94
C HIS A 222 14.16 -2.21 -2.77
N GLN A 223 14.55 -1.54 -3.84
CA GLN A 223 13.62 -0.87 -4.74
C GLN A 223 14.10 -0.97 -6.19
N VAL A 224 13.17 -1.29 -7.11
CA VAL A 224 13.43 -1.38 -8.55
C VAL A 224 12.32 -0.65 -9.30
N GLY A 225 12.69 0.00 -10.42
CA GLY A 225 11.76 0.71 -11.29
C GLY A 225 11.68 2.20 -11.00
N ASN A 226 10.76 2.90 -11.69
CA ASN A 226 10.73 4.37 -11.73
C ASN A 226 9.35 4.99 -11.52
N LEU A 227 8.33 4.18 -11.19
CA LEU A 227 6.97 4.68 -10.94
C LEU A 227 6.82 5.26 -9.53
N VAL A 228 7.58 4.74 -8.59
CA VAL A 228 7.73 5.26 -7.23
C VAL A 228 9.11 5.89 -7.11
N PRO A 229 9.25 7.10 -6.54
CA PRO A 229 10.55 7.74 -6.35
C PRO A 229 11.54 6.82 -5.63
N ASN A 230 12.78 6.75 -6.11
CA ASN A 230 13.83 6.00 -5.43
C ASN A 230 14.27 6.76 -4.18
N ILE A 231 14.32 6.07 -3.04
CA ILE A 231 14.70 6.62 -1.73
C ILE A 231 15.83 5.84 -1.05
N MET A 232 16.49 4.98 -1.83
CA MET A 232 17.64 4.20 -1.38
C MET A 232 18.94 4.82 -1.82
#